data_9c54572213731490b33431e2c2704ab5
#
_entry.id   9c54572213731490b33431e2c2704ab5
#
_cell.length_a   1.000
_cell.length_b   1.000
_cell.length_c   1.000
_cell.angle_alpha   90.00
_cell.angle_beta   90.00
_cell.angle_gamma   90.00
#
_symmetry.space_group_name_H-M   'P 1'
#
loop_
_entity.id
_entity.type
_entity.pdbx_description
1 polymer ?
#
loop_
_entity_poly.entity_id
_entity_poly.type
_entity_poly.pdbx_seq_one_letter_code
_entity_poly.pdbx_strand_id
1 'polypeptide(L)'
;MDVRQKTSLPWGHQIARGNMFQAHVHHQFGRNVACPTTYVPVSDNGLYRTPQAGAATALRIKAGGNAADTANGAGARSVRLWGINASGDEIVEDIATNGALASSVTTNQFIRLYMAEVLTSGTYGTQSAGSHVATITIENAAGTQDWAQIQLNGFPSGTTGIGSITVPRNHVGLLSSIQINVDQTKTTDLIILKREGILQTSAPYSPIVKMQEFIGVARPISIRFDVPIKFPALTDLGVLAKVSNGTGAVSVDLEVLMLEAET
;
A
#
# COMPACT_ATOMS: atom_id res chain seq x y z
N MET A 1 -35.98 20.03 4.95
CA MET A 1 -34.53 19.95 4.86
C MET A 1 -34.14 20.28 3.43
N ASP A 2 -33.50 21.43 3.21
CA ASP A 2 -33.36 22.00 1.84
C ASP A 2 -32.29 21.20 1.05
N VAL A 3 -32.75 20.41 0.10
CA VAL A 3 -31.91 19.55 -0.78
C VAL A 3 -30.99 20.40 -1.66
N ARG A 4 -31.26 21.69 -1.82
CA ARG A 4 -30.51 22.58 -2.73
C ARG A 4 -29.09 22.95 -2.23
N GLN A 5 -28.79 22.86 -0.94
CA GLN A 5 -27.44 23.18 -0.43
C GLN A 5 -26.42 22.04 -0.62
N LYS A 6 -26.85 20.82 -0.88
CA LYS A 6 -25.93 19.67 -1.08
C LYS A 6 -25.30 19.59 -2.47
N THR A 7 -25.87 20.29 -3.47
CA THR A 7 -25.45 20.21 -4.86
C THR A 7 -24.42 21.28 -5.28
N SER A 8 -24.04 22.18 -4.37
CA SER A 8 -23.11 23.28 -4.68
C SER A 8 -21.62 22.94 -4.49
N LEU A 9 -21.31 21.81 -3.85
CA LEU A 9 -19.91 21.38 -3.66
C LEU A 9 -19.45 20.54 -4.85
N PRO A 10 -18.19 20.72 -5.33
CA PRO A 10 -17.60 19.82 -6.32
C PRO A 10 -17.71 18.36 -5.88
N TRP A 11 -17.91 17.46 -6.82
CA TRP A 11 -18.14 16.03 -6.55
C TRP A 11 -17.04 15.40 -5.67
N GLY A 12 -15.76 15.76 -5.87
CA GLY A 12 -14.64 15.29 -5.06
C GLY A 12 -14.77 15.67 -3.58
N HIS A 13 -15.30 16.86 -3.26
CA HIS A 13 -15.56 17.26 -1.87
C HIS A 13 -16.73 16.48 -1.27
N GLN A 14 -17.70 16.08 -2.06
CA GLN A 14 -18.83 15.28 -1.59
C GLN A 14 -18.39 13.85 -1.26
N ILE A 15 -17.51 13.27 -2.09
CA ILE A 15 -16.90 11.95 -1.82
C ILE A 15 -16.07 12.01 -0.55
N ALA A 16 -15.15 12.99 -0.42
CA ALA A 16 -14.30 13.15 0.76
C ALA A 16 -15.09 13.34 2.06
N ARG A 17 -16.31 13.87 1.99
CA ARG A 17 -17.23 14.02 3.14
C ARG A 17 -18.11 12.79 3.39
N GLY A 18 -17.98 11.73 2.60
CA GLY A 18 -18.85 10.56 2.66
C GLY A 18 -20.32 10.84 2.25
N ASN A 19 -20.58 11.93 1.51
CA ASN A 19 -21.90 12.28 1.06
C ASN A 19 -22.32 11.56 -0.23
N MET A 20 -21.37 10.96 -0.93
CA MET A 20 -21.63 10.10 -2.09
C MET A 20 -21.57 8.65 -1.62
N PHE A 21 -22.73 8.01 -1.61
CA PHE A 21 -22.84 6.59 -1.34
C PHE A 21 -22.06 5.80 -2.39
N GLN A 22 -21.42 4.72 -1.98
CA GLN A 22 -20.69 3.82 -2.88
C GLN A 22 -19.40 4.39 -3.52
N ALA A 23 -18.88 5.50 -3.00
CA ALA A 23 -17.64 6.07 -3.50
C ALA A 23 -16.70 6.48 -2.36
N HIS A 24 -15.43 6.08 -2.43
CA HIS A 24 -14.39 6.54 -1.51
C HIS A 24 -13.06 6.74 -2.25
N VAL A 25 -12.20 7.57 -1.68
CA VAL A 25 -10.88 7.89 -2.25
C VAL A 25 -9.80 7.21 -1.42
N HIS A 26 -8.92 6.48 -2.08
CA HIS A 26 -7.67 6.01 -1.52
C HIS A 26 -6.51 6.90 -1.97
N HIS A 27 -5.72 7.37 -1.00
CA HIS A 27 -4.40 7.92 -1.21
C HIS A 27 -3.38 6.84 -0.89
N GLN A 28 -2.80 6.25 -1.92
CA GLN A 28 -1.87 5.15 -1.79
C GLN A 28 -0.44 5.65 -1.95
N PHE A 29 0.24 5.83 -0.82
CA PHE A 29 1.63 6.26 -0.78
C PHE A 29 2.57 5.07 -0.82
N GLY A 30 3.54 5.11 -1.76
CA GLY A 30 4.62 4.15 -1.87
C GLY A 30 5.99 4.82 -1.78
N ARG A 31 6.94 4.15 -1.15
CA ARG A 31 8.31 4.65 -1.03
C ARG A 31 9.32 3.51 -1.09
N ASN A 32 10.38 3.69 -1.88
CA ASN A 32 11.57 2.87 -1.84
C ASN A 32 12.80 3.79 -1.67
N VAL A 33 13.48 3.70 -0.53
CA VAL A 33 14.64 4.56 -0.22
C VAL A 33 15.93 4.09 -0.88
N ALA A 34 15.97 2.86 -1.39
CA ALA A 34 17.13 2.22 -1.99
C ALA A 34 16.75 1.49 -3.30
N CYS A 35 15.96 2.16 -4.15
CA CYS A 35 15.56 1.64 -5.44
C CYS A 35 16.81 1.33 -6.29
N PRO A 36 16.98 0.09 -6.77
CA PRO A 36 18.17 -0.34 -7.53
C PRO A 36 18.08 0.00 -9.01
N THR A 37 19.07 -0.49 -9.79
CA THR A 37 19.12 -0.34 -11.25
C THR A 37 18.22 -1.33 -12.01
N THR A 38 17.54 -2.23 -11.32
CA THR A 38 16.52 -3.12 -11.88
C THR A 38 15.13 -2.71 -11.42
N TYR A 39 14.10 -2.99 -12.21
CA TYR A 39 12.74 -2.67 -11.82
C TYR A 39 12.31 -3.45 -10.57
N VAL A 40 11.90 -2.71 -9.53
CA VAL A 40 11.34 -3.23 -8.28
C VAL A 40 10.09 -2.45 -7.91
N PRO A 41 9.18 -3.00 -7.08
CA PRO A 41 8.05 -2.24 -6.54
C PRO A 41 8.52 -0.99 -5.81
N VAL A 42 7.78 0.12 -5.99
CA VAL A 42 7.95 1.32 -5.18
C VAL A 42 7.27 1.11 -3.84
N SER A 43 7.92 0.34 -3.00
CA SER A 43 7.47 0.00 -1.65
C SER A 43 8.66 -0.08 -0.71
N ASP A 44 8.41 -0.06 0.58
CA ASP A 44 9.45 -0.20 1.60
C ASP A 44 10.30 -1.45 1.34
N ASN A 45 11.60 -1.27 1.12
CA ASN A 45 12.55 -2.30 0.68
C ASN A 45 12.18 -3.07 -0.60
N GLY A 46 11.33 -2.51 -1.47
CA GLY A 46 10.84 -3.19 -2.66
C GLY A 46 9.93 -4.38 -2.37
N LEU A 47 9.39 -4.47 -1.14
CA LEU A 47 8.54 -5.57 -0.73
C LEU A 47 7.09 -5.30 -1.13
N TYR A 48 6.56 -6.13 -2.00
CA TYR A 48 5.13 -6.26 -2.29
C TYR A 48 4.87 -7.61 -2.95
N ARG A 49 3.88 -8.35 -2.43
CA ARG A 49 3.58 -9.68 -2.95
C ARG A 49 2.79 -9.61 -4.25
N THR A 50 3.51 -9.42 -5.34
CA THR A 50 2.97 -9.50 -6.70
C THR A 50 4.10 -9.92 -7.67
N PRO A 51 3.83 -10.77 -8.65
CA PRO A 51 2.61 -11.52 -8.92
C PRO A 51 2.29 -12.54 -7.83
N GLN A 52 1.01 -12.87 -7.67
CA GLN A 52 0.54 -13.86 -6.74
C GLN A 52 0.84 -15.29 -7.23
N ALA A 53 1.50 -16.08 -6.40
CA ALA A 53 1.67 -17.52 -6.60
C ALA A 53 1.30 -18.23 -5.29
N GLY A 54 0.18 -18.92 -5.25
CA GLY A 54 -0.30 -19.67 -4.09
C GLY A 54 -1.53 -19.07 -3.43
N ALA A 55 -2.11 -19.83 -2.50
CA ALA A 55 -3.34 -19.49 -1.80
C ALA A 55 -3.19 -18.32 -0.82
N ALA A 56 -4.31 -17.80 -0.37
CA ALA A 56 -4.35 -16.85 0.74
C ALA A 56 -3.71 -17.46 2.00
N THR A 57 -3.10 -16.62 2.83
CA THR A 57 -2.43 -17.04 4.05
C THR A 57 -2.70 -16.04 5.17
N ALA A 58 -2.72 -16.53 6.42
CA ALA A 58 -2.67 -15.65 7.59
C ALA A 58 -1.34 -14.91 7.63
N LEU A 59 -1.34 -13.72 8.22
CA LEU A 59 -0.15 -12.87 8.39
C LEU A 59 0.21 -12.73 9.86
N ARG A 60 1.45 -12.35 10.13
CA ARG A 60 1.93 -12.00 11.47
C ARG A 60 3.04 -10.95 11.41
N ILE A 61 3.33 -10.34 12.54
CA ILE A 61 4.55 -9.56 12.70
C ILE A 61 5.70 -10.54 12.93
N LYS A 62 6.77 -10.37 12.16
CA LYS A 62 7.99 -11.18 12.19
C LYS A 62 8.74 -10.99 13.49
N ALA A 63 9.40 -12.06 13.97
CA ALA A 63 10.34 -11.98 15.08
C ALA A 63 11.57 -11.11 14.73
N GLY A 64 12.25 -10.59 15.75
CA GLY A 64 13.44 -9.75 15.60
C GLY A 64 13.20 -8.25 15.78
N GLY A 65 12.00 -7.85 16.20
CA GLY A 65 11.66 -6.49 16.59
C GLY A 65 12.30 -6.06 17.93
N ASN A 66 11.82 -4.95 18.47
CA ASN A 66 12.29 -4.39 19.73
C ASN A 66 11.35 -4.76 20.89
N ALA A 67 11.92 -5.03 22.08
CA ALA A 67 11.13 -5.36 23.28
C ALA A 67 10.15 -4.27 23.71
N ALA A 68 10.35 -3.00 23.29
CA ALA A 68 9.42 -1.92 23.53
C ALA A 68 8.17 -1.96 22.63
N ASP A 69 8.24 -2.67 21.50
CA ASP A 69 7.10 -2.85 20.57
C ASP A 69 6.29 -4.09 20.98
N THR A 70 5.62 -3.99 22.13
CA THR A 70 4.73 -5.06 22.67
C THR A 70 3.36 -4.49 23.03
N ALA A 71 2.36 -5.34 23.19
CA ALA A 71 0.98 -4.95 23.57
C ALA A 71 0.90 -4.02 24.78
N ASN A 72 1.88 -4.03 25.68
CA ASN A 72 1.96 -3.16 26.85
C ASN A 72 3.24 -2.30 26.87
N GLY A 73 3.99 -2.27 25.77
CA GLY A 73 5.27 -1.58 25.67
C GLY A 73 5.15 -0.08 25.43
N ALA A 74 6.28 0.58 25.36
CA ALA A 74 6.39 2.02 25.10
C ALA A 74 6.30 2.34 23.60
N GLY A 75 6.64 1.40 22.70
CA GLY A 75 6.55 1.56 21.26
C GLY A 75 5.19 1.14 20.69
N ALA A 76 5.17 0.55 19.50
CA ALA A 76 3.95 0.05 18.88
C ALA A 76 3.31 -1.05 19.70
N ARG A 77 2.00 -0.93 19.97
CA ARG A 77 1.22 -1.92 20.74
C ARG A 77 0.35 -2.79 19.86
N SER A 78 -0.17 -2.23 18.79
CA SER A 78 -0.96 -2.94 17.79
C SER A 78 -0.74 -2.34 16.40
N VAL A 79 -0.92 -3.21 15.41
CA VAL A 79 -0.80 -2.87 13.98
C VAL A 79 -2.11 -3.27 13.31
N ARG A 80 -2.66 -2.37 12.49
CA ARG A 80 -3.82 -2.61 11.65
C ARG A 80 -3.36 -2.97 10.24
N LEU A 81 -3.94 -4.01 9.70
CA LEU A 81 -3.65 -4.53 8.37
C LEU A 81 -4.87 -4.33 7.47
N TRP A 82 -4.67 -3.78 6.27
CA TRP A 82 -5.69 -3.69 5.23
C TRP A 82 -5.25 -4.52 4.03
N GLY A 83 -6.16 -5.33 3.53
CA GLY A 83 -5.84 -6.19 2.41
C GLY A 83 -7.08 -6.82 1.77
N ILE A 84 -6.84 -7.80 0.94
CA ILE A 84 -7.86 -8.55 0.20
C ILE A 84 -7.78 -10.02 0.61
N ASN A 85 -8.94 -10.62 0.88
CA ASN A 85 -9.07 -12.05 1.22
C ASN A 85 -9.10 -12.96 -0.04
N ALA A 86 -9.21 -14.27 0.18
CA ALA A 86 -9.30 -15.25 -0.89
C ALA A 86 -10.54 -15.11 -1.79
N SER A 87 -11.58 -14.45 -1.30
CA SER A 87 -12.80 -14.17 -2.08
C SER A 87 -12.70 -12.87 -2.88
N GLY A 88 -11.67 -12.06 -2.66
CA GLY A 88 -11.50 -10.77 -3.32
C GLY A 88 -12.15 -9.60 -2.57
N ASP A 89 -12.64 -9.84 -1.36
CA ASP A 89 -13.26 -8.80 -0.52
C ASP A 89 -12.19 -8.08 0.28
N GLU A 90 -12.42 -6.79 0.53
CA GLU A 90 -11.57 -6.02 1.42
C GLU A 90 -11.72 -6.49 2.86
N ILE A 91 -10.60 -6.63 3.55
CA ILE A 91 -10.54 -7.03 4.95
C ILE A 91 -9.61 -6.14 5.75
N VAL A 92 -9.96 -5.95 7.00
CA VAL A 92 -9.17 -5.21 7.99
C VAL A 92 -9.02 -6.08 9.22
N GLU A 93 -7.81 -6.17 9.79
CA GLU A 93 -7.56 -6.88 11.03
C GLU A 93 -6.46 -6.22 11.86
N ASP A 94 -6.68 -6.18 13.17
CA ASP A 94 -5.72 -5.64 14.14
C ASP A 94 -4.97 -6.79 14.81
N ILE A 95 -3.65 -6.69 14.85
CA ILE A 95 -2.78 -7.64 15.53
C ILE A 95 -1.95 -6.95 16.60
N ALA A 96 -1.81 -7.58 17.76
CA ALA A 96 -0.94 -7.08 18.82
C ALA A 96 0.53 -7.35 18.47
N THR A 97 1.40 -6.40 18.78
CA THR A 97 2.86 -6.59 18.71
C THR A 97 3.35 -7.51 19.84
N ASN A 98 4.48 -8.19 19.62
CA ASN A 98 5.05 -9.13 20.59
C ASN A 98 6.56 -8.91 20.83
N GLY A 99 7.02 -7.71 20.64
CA GLY A 99 8.40 -7.31 20.88
C GLY A 99 9.39 -8.00 19.96
N ALA A 100 10.36 -8.69 20.56
CA ALA A 100 11.37 -9.45 19.81
C ALA A 100 10.84 -10.80 19.27
N LEU A 101 9.67 -11.25 19.72
CA LEU A 101 9.06 -12.50 19.27
C LEU A 101 8.05 -12.23 18.15
N ALA A 102 7.76 -13.28 17.36
CA ALA A 102 6.67 -13.17 16.39
C ALA A 102 5.34 -12.98 17.09
N SER A 103 4.45 -12.19 16.49
CA SER A 103 3.07 -12.03 16.97
C SER A 103 2.25 -13.31 16.74
N SER A 104 1.04 -13.34 17.32
CA SER A 104 0.01 -14.28 16.86
C SER A 104 -0.30 -14.00 15.38
N VAL A 105 -0.76 -15.04 14.68
CA VAL A 105 -1.21 -14.91 13.29
C VAL A 105 -2.59 -14.26 13.23
N THR A 106 -2.91 -13.63 12.11
CA THR A 106 -4.26 -13.11 11.82
C THR A 106 -5.27 -14.25 11.74
N THR A 107 -6.52 -13.95 12.05
CA THR A 107 -7.67 -14.85 11.86
C THR A 107 -8.03 -14.93 10.39
N ASN A 108 -8.04 -13.77 9.72
CA ASN A 108 -8.29 -13.68 8.29
C ASN A 108 -7.08 -14.12 7.47
N GLN A 109 -7.36 -14.64 6.29
CA GLN A 109 -6.34 -15.02 5.31
C GLN A 109 -6.29 -13.97 4.20
N PHE A 110 -5.09 -13.46 3.95
CA PHE A 110 -4.82 -12.40 2.97
C PHE A 110 -4.27 -13.01 1.68
N ILE A 111 -4.76 -12.52 0.54
CA ILE A 111 -4.13 -12.74 -0.77
C ILE A 111 -3.31 -11.51 -1.17
N ARG A 112 -3.68 -10.33 -0.67
CA ARG A 112 -2.95 -9.06 -0.79
C ARG A 112 -2.96 -8.32 0.54
N LEU A 113 -1.84 -7.68 0.85
CA LEU A 113 -1.71 -6.64 1.86
C LEU A 113 -1.29 -5.36 1.14
N TYR A 114 -2.08 -4.30 1.21
CA TYR A 114 -1.75 -3.05 0.55
C TYR A 114 -1.44 -1.91 1.53
N MET A 115 -1.77 -2.07 2.82
CA MET A 115 -1.39 -1.13 3.86
C MET A 115 -1.30 -1.83 5.21
N ALA A 116 -0.34 -1.40 6.03
CA ALA A 116 -0.31 -1.68 7.46
C ALA A 116 0.10 -0.40 8.19
N GLU A 117 -0.50 -0.15 9.36
CA GLU A 117 -0.17 1.00 10.19
C GLU A 117 -0.12 0.63 11.66
N VAL A 118 0.65 1.37 12.44
CA VAL A 118 0.62 1.30 13.90
C VAL A 118 -0.66 1.96 14.39
N LEU A 119 -1.58 1.14 14.90
CA LEU A 119 -2.89 1.61 15.39
C LEU A 119 -2.79 2.24 16.78
N THR A 120 -1.98 1.67 17.67
CA THR A 120 -1.78 2.18 19.02
C THR A 120 -0.30 2.13 19.41
N SER A 121 0.14 3.17 20.14
CA SER A 121 1.50 3.29 20.67
C SER A 121 1.46 3.54 22.18
N GLY A 122 2.51 3.08 22.87
CA GLY A 122 2.64 3.24 24.34
C GLY A 122 3.03 4.63 24.79
N THR A 123 3.62 5.43 23.91
CA THR A 123 3.99 6.82 24.18
C THR A 123 3.40 7.74 23.12
N TYR A 124 3.10 8.97 23.53
CA TYR A 124 2.74 10.00 22.57
C TYR A 124 3.99 10.40 21.78
N GLY A 125 3.95 10.22 20.46
CA GLY A 125 5.06 10.56 19.58
C GLY A 125 5.34 12.06 19.56
N THR A 126 6.62 12.44 19.69
CA THR A 126 7.10 13.80 19.43
C THR A 126 7.55 13.90 17.98
N GLN A 127 7.99 15.07 17.51
CA GLN A 127 8.54 15.24 16.15
C GLN A 127 9.69 14.28 15.82
N SER A 128 10.45 13.86 16.83
CA SER A 128 11.62 12.97 16.67
C SER A 128 11.39 11.54 17.18
N ALA A 129 10.30 11.29 17.90
CA ALA A 129 9.93 9.98 18.42
C ALA A 129 8.66 9.52 17.71
N GLY A 130 8.78 8.48 16.92
CA GLY A 130 7.66 7.93 16.15
C GLY A 130 6.83 6.91 16.92
N SER A 131 6.02 6.21 16.20
CA SER A 131 5.02 5.27 16.69
C SER A 131 5.58 3.92 17.15
N HIS A 132 6.81 3.59 16.76
CA HIS A 132 7.48 2.28 16.99
C HIS A 132 8.99 2.47 17.18
N VAL A 133 9.66 1.46 17.72
CA VAL A 133 11.08 1.52 18.10
C VAL A 133 11.98 0.72 17.16
N ALA A 134 11.44 -0.30 16.49
CA ALA A 134 12.15 -1.06 15.45
C ALA A 134 11.32 -1.16 14.17
N THR A 135 11.94 -1.45 13.04
CA THR A 135 11.21 -1.79 11.81
C THR A 135 10.28 -2.98 12.08
N ILE A 136 9.01 -2.81 11.77
CA ILE A 136 7.99 -3.85 11.90
C ILE A 136 7.83 -4.52 10.53
N THR A 137 8.19 -5.79 10.45
CA THR A 137 8.03 -6.59 9.22
C THR A 137 6.81 -7.47 9.34
N ILE A 138 5.94 -7.44 8.34
CA ILE A 138 4.79 -8.33 8.21
C ILE A 138 5.21 -9.49 7.31
N GLU A 139 5.00 -10.72 7.78
CA GLU A 139 5.31 -11.94 7.04
C GLU A 139 4.12 -12.90 6.97
N ASN A 140 4.18 -13.90 6.10
CA ASN A 140 3.20 -14.98 6.09
C ASN A 140 3.30 -15.83 7.37
N ALA A 141 2.23 -16.56 7.70
CA ALA A 141 2.17 -17.37 8.91
C ALA A 141 3.31 -18.41 9.02
N ALA A 142 3.79 -18.92 7.89
CA ALA A 142 4.89 -19.88 7.83
C ALA A 142 6.27 -19.22 8.09
N GLY A 143 6.38 -17.88 8.08
CA GLY A 143 7.66 -17.17 8.26
C GLY A 143 8.63 -17.31 7.10
N THR A 144 8.14 -17.62 5.92
CA THR A 144 8.95 -17.89 4.73
C THR A 144 9.00 -16.73 3.73
N GLN A 145 8.11 -15.75 3.88
CA GLN A 145 7.99 -14.63 2.94
C GLN A 145 7.56 -13.36 3.67
N ASP A 146 8.38 -12.32 3.55
CA ASP A 146 8.04 -10.96 3.98
C ASP A 146 7.05 -10.34 2.98
N TRP A 147 6.04 -9.63 3.50
CA TRP A 147 4.97 -9.03 2.71
C TRP A 147 5.02 -7.51 2.69
N ALA A 148 5.40 -6.90 3.81
CA ALA A 148 5.50 -5.46 3.96
C ALA A 148 6.38 -5.09 5.15
N GLN A 149 6.80 -3.82 5.19
CA GLN A 149 7.54 -3.26 6.33
C GLN A 149 7.01 -1.88 6.69
N ILE A 150 6.91 -1.61 8.00
CA ILE A 150 6.79 -0.26 8.54
C ILE A 150 8.21 0.13 8.97
N GLN A 151 8.81 1.04 8.21
CA GLN A 151 10.23 1.37 8.32
C GLN A 151 10.53 2.31 9.49
N LEU A 152 11.68 2.11 10.13
CA LEU A 152 12.21 3.02 11.14
C LEU A 152 13.09 4.13 10.53
N ASN A 153 13.28 4.19 9.23
CA ASN A 153 14.23 5.08 8.56
C ASN A 153 13.95 6.56 8.80
N GLY A 154 14.82 7.22 9.55
CA GLY A 154 14.73 8.63 9.88
C GLY A 154 13.61 8.92 10.86
N PHE A 155 12.42 9.17 10.36
CA PHE A 155 11.20 9.34 11.15
C PHE A 155 10.35 8.06 11.10
N PRO A 156 10.04 7.42 12.26
CA PRO A 156 9.15 6.27 12.31
C PRO A 156 7.72 6.67 11.91
N SER A 157 7.38 6.48 10.64
CA SER A 157 6.15 6.99 10.04
C SER A 157 4.88 6.30 10.54
N GLY A 158 5.01 5.11 11.10
CA GLY A 158 3.88 4.34 11.61
C GLY A 158 3.02 3.67 10.54
N THR A 159 3.38 3.78 9.27
CA THR A 159 2.66 3.17 8.16
C THR A 159 3.62 2.58 7.13
N THR A 160 3.16 1.61 6.36
CA THR A 160 3.89 1.08 5.21
C THR A 160 3.88 2.06 4.05
N GLY A 161 4.95 2.08 3.28
CA GLY A 161 5.02 2.80 2.01
C GLY A 161 4.88 1.83 0.83
N ILE A 162 3.67 1.39 0.51
CA ILE A 162 3.40 0.45 -0.59
C ILE A 162 2.73 1.19 -1.75
N GLY A 163 3.44 1.44 -2.87
CA GLY A 163 2.94 2.12 -4.06
C GLY A 163 2.12 1.21 -4.97
N SER A 164 1.25 0.41 -4.37
CA SER A 164 0.37 -0.52 -5.09
C SER A 164 -0.92 -0.70 -4.31
N ILE A 165 -2.02 -0.85 -5.02
CA ILE A 165 -3.34 -1.12 -4.44
C ILE A 165 -4.08 -2.14 -5.30
N THR A 166 -4.96 -2.90 -4.68
CA THR A 166 -5.82 -3.86 -5.35
C THR A 166 -7.26 -3.38 -5.34
N VAL A 167 -7.91 -3.38 -6.49
CA VAL A 167 -9.35 -3.08 -6.58
C VAL A 167 -10.13 -4.27 -6.03
N PRO A 168 -10.92 -4.08 -4.96
CA PRO A 168 -11.70 -5.18 -4.37
C PRO A 168 -12.77 -5.73 -5.32
N ARG A 169 -13.35 -6.87 -4.96
CA ARG A 169 -14.54 -7.40 -5.62
C ARG A 169 -15.67 -6.36 -5.60
N ASN A 170 -16.45 -6.33 -6.66
CA ASN A 170 -17.59 -5.42 -6.80
C ASN A 170 -17.22 -3.92 -6.79
N HIS A 171 -15.96 -3.58 -7.06
CA HIS A 171 -15.52 -2.20 -7.20
C HIS A 171 -14.88 -1.96 -8.57
N VAL A 172 -14.85 -0.69 -8.92
CA VAL A 172 -14.07 -0.15 -10.05
C VAL A 172 -13.12 0.88 -9.47
N GLY A 173 -11.85 0.75 -9.77
CA GLY A 173 -10.83 1.73 -9.42
C GLY A 173 -10.62 2.73 -10.55
N LEU A 174 -10.57 4.01 -10.23
CA LEU A 174 -10.29 5.10 -11.15
C LEU A 174 -9.05 5.86 -10.66
N LEU A 175 -7.91 5.67 -11.30
CA LEU A 175 -6.70 6.45 -10.99
C LEU A 175 -6.87 7.87 -11.54
N SER A 176 -7.00 8.85 -10.65
CA SER A 176 -7.25 10.26 -10.97
C SER A 176 -5.98 11.09 -11.04
N SER A 177 -5.01 10.79 -10.17
CA SER A 177 -3.72 11.49 -10.19
C SER A 177 -2.58 10.60 -9.68
N ILE A 178 -1.36 10.97 -10.10
CA ILE A 178 -0.13 10.39 -9.60
C ILE A 178 0.90 11.50 -9.34
N GLN A 179 1.53 11.45 -8.17
CA GLN A 179 2.70 12.25 -7.85
C GLN A 179 3.91 11.34 -7.72
N ILE A 180 5.02 11.73 -8.34
CA ILE A 180 6.26 10.97 -8.36
C ILE A 180 7.35 11.88 -7.83
N ASN A 181 8.07 11.43 -6.80
CA ASN A 181 9.27 12.09 -6.32
C ASN A 181 10.47 11.16 -6.50
N VAL A 182 11.58 11.70 -6.98
CA VAL A 182 12.80 10.96 -7.30
C VAL A 182 14.01 11.65 -6.69
N ASP A 183 15.06 10.86 -6.45
CA ASP A 183 16.38 11.40 -6.12
C ASP A 183 16.89 12.25 -7.30
N GLN A 184 17.06 13.55 -7.06
CA GLN A 184 17.44 14.51 -8.11
C GLN A 184 18.88 14.32 -8.61
N THR A 185 19.69 13.52 -7.93
CA THR A 185 21.06 13.20 -8.35
C THR A 185 21.12 12.08 -9.40
N LYS A 186 19.96 11.47 -9.73
CA LYS A 186 19.85 10.33 -10.63
C LYS A 186 18.63 10.46 -11.53
N THR A 187 18.68 9.75 -12.66
CA THR A 187 17.47 9.55 -13.45
C THR A 187 16.79 8.26 -13.04
N THR A 188 15.47 8.28 -13.06
CA THR A 188 14.61 7.16 -12.66
C THR A 188 13.66 6.81 -13.79
N ASP A 189 13.55 5.53 -14.09
CA ASP A 189 12.50 5.03 -14.98
C ASP A 189 11.39 4.40 -14.11
N LEU A 190 10.12 4.71 -14.43
CA LEU A 190 8.96 4.19 -13.72
C LEU A 190 7.97 3.57 -14.69
N ILE A 191 7.28 2.53 -14.22
CA ILE A 191 6.21 1.87 -14.95
C ILE A 191 4.98 1.83 -14.06
N ILE A 192 3.85 2.37 -14.55
CA ILE A 192 2.53 2.07 -14.01
C ILE A 192 2.06 0.77 -14.66
N LEU A 193 1.71 -0.19 -13.84
CA LEU A 193 1.26 -1.51 -14.29
C LEU A 193 -0.12 -1.85 -13.74
N LYS A 194 -0.79 -2.75 -14.44
CA LYS A 194 -1.94 -3.47 -13.93
C LYS A 194 -1.72 -4.98 -14.04
N ARG A 195 -2.39 -5.73 -13.19
CA ARG A 195 -2.56 -7.16 -13.29
C ARG A 195 -3.96 -7.54 -12.86
N GLU A 196 -4.72 -8.11 -13.78
CA GLU A 196 -6.06 -8.62 -13.53
C GLU A 196 -6.01 -10.06 -12.96
N GLY A 197 -7.13 -10.56 -12.49
CA GLY A 197 -7.27 -11.95 -12.06
C GLY A 197 -6.44 -12.31 -10.82
N ILE A 198 -6.41 -11.45 -9.81
CA ILE A 198 -5.60 -11.64 -8.59
C ILE A 198 -5.94 -12.92 -7.81
N LEU A 199 -7.12 -13.50 -8.03
CA LEU A 199 -7.56 -14.75 -7.38
C LEU A 199 -7.01 -16.00 -8.07
N GLN A 200 -6.29 -15.87 -9.17
CA GLN A 200 -5.66 -17.01 -9.85
C GLN A 200 -4.50 -17.53 -8.97
N THR A 201 -4.66 -18.73 -8.43
CA THR A 201 -3.65 -19.39 -7.58
C THR A 201 -2.85 -20.46 -8.31
N SER A 202 -3.21 -20.77 -9.57
CA SER A 202 -2.53 -21.70 -10.46
C SER A 202 -2.47 -21.17 -11.89
N ALA A 203 -1.49 -21.64 -12.65
CA ALA A 203 -1.35 -21.26 -14.05
C ALA A 203 -2.57 -21.75 -14.89
N PRO A 204 -2.93 -21.02 -15.98
CA PRO A 204 -2.28 -19.82 -16.48
C PRO A 204 -2.66 -18.58 -15.67
N TYR A 205 -1.70 -17.68 -15.46
CA TYR A 205 -1.92 -16.41 -14.77
C TYR A 205 -2.17 -15.27 -15.75
N SER A 206 -3.00 -14.29 -15.37
CA SER A 206 -3.07 -13.02 -16.07
C SER A 206 -1.71 -12.31 -16.00
N PRO A 207 -1.18 -11.80 -17.13
CA PRO A 207 0.12 -11.13 -17.14
C PRO A 207 0.06 -9.76 -16.47
N ILE A 208 1.22 -9.29 -16.04
CA ILE A 208 1.42 -7.87 -15.74
C ILE A 208 1.40 -7.11 -17.06
N VAL A 209 0.57 -6.07 -17.15
CA VAL A 209 0.45 -5.20 -18.32
C VAL A 209 0.97 -3.81 -17.97
N LYS A 210 1.91 -3.32 -18.76
CA LYS A 210 2.39 -1.95 -18.65
C LYS A 210 1.32 -0.99 -19.19
N MET A 211 0.86 -0.08 -18.34
CA MET A 211 -0.13 0.94 -18.68
C MET A 211 0.52 2.22 -19.15
N GLN A 212 1.58 2.64 -18.46
CA GLN A 212 2.32 3.86 -18.76
C GLN A 212 3.77 3.70 -18.33
N GLU A 213 4.67 4.42 -18.99
CA GLU A 213 6.10 4.43 -18.69
C GLU A 213 6.63 5.87 -18.68
N PHE A 214 7.42 6.18 -17.68
CA PHE A 214 8.17 7.43 -17.56
C PHE A 214 9.66 7.09 -17.61
N ILE A 215 10.40 7.67 -18.55
CA ILE A 215 11.82 7.39 -18.76
C ILE A 215 12.63 8.62 -18.42
N GLY A 216 13.73 8.43 -17.68
CA GLY A 216 14.69 9.48 -17.39
C GLY A 216 14.16 10.59 -16.50
N VAL A 217 13.24 10.29 -15.59
CA VAL A 217 12.69 11.25 -14.63
C VAL A 217 13.79 11.70 -13.69
N ALA A 218 14.11 13.01 -13.71
CA ALA A 218 15.14 13.63 -12.88
C ALA A 218 14.59 14.67 -11.89
N ARG A 219 13.28 14.90 -11.89
CA ARG A 219 12.59 15.89 -11.03
C ARG A 219 11.21 15.35 -10.62
N PRO A 220 10.63 15.86 -9.55
CA PRO A 220 9.25 15.53 -9.19
C PRO A 220 8.27 15.78 -10.33
N ILE A 221 7.35 14.88 -10.52
CA ILE A 221 6.26 14.97 -11.51
C ILE A 221 4.94 14.85 -10.79
N SER A 222 3.98 15.69 -11.16
CA SER A 222 2.57 15.56 -10.75
C SER A 222 1.72 15.51 -12.01
N ILE A 223 0.92 14.46 -12.14
CA ILE A 223 0.04 14.23 -13.29
C ILE A 223 -1.36 14.07 -12.75
N ARG A 224 -2.28 14.83 -13.30
CA ARG A 224 -3.71 14.64 -13.13
C ARG A 224 -4.30 14.17 -14.45
N PHE A 225 -5.10 13.13 -14.39
CA PHE A 225 -5.77 12.58 -15.57
C PHE A 225 -7.12 13.25 -15.75
N ASP A 226 -7.32 13.97 -16.86
CA ASP A 226 -8.62 14.57 -17.21
C ASP A 226 -9.69 13.48 -17.36
N VAL A 227 -9.30 12.33 -17.92
CA VAL A 227 -10.07 11.10 -17.93
C VAL A 227 -9.32 10.08 -17.07
N PRO A 228 -9.84 9.70 -15.90
CA PRO A 228 -9.18 8.73 -15.03
C PRO A 228 -8.94 7.38 -15.72
N ILE A 229 -7.83 6.74 -15.37
CA ILE A 229 -7.53 5.40 -15.86
C ILE A 229 -8.35 4.39 -15.07
N LYS A 230 -9.16 3.60 -15.78
CA LYS A 230 -10.07 2.60 -15.21
C LYS A 230 -9.36 1.27 -14.95
N PHE A 231 -9.57 0.73 -13.74
CA PHE A 231 -9.14 -0.61 -13.32
C PHE A 231 -10.39 -1.42 -12.91
N PRO A 232 -10.64 -2.58 -13.53
CA PRO A 232 -11.76 -3.42 -13.12
C PRO A 232 -11.55 -4.04 -11.74
N ALA A 233 -12.59 -4.65 -11.19
CA ALA A 233 -12.51 -5.43 -9.96
C ALA A 233 -11.41 -6.50 -10.04
N LEU A 234 -10.86 -6.88 -8.89
CA LEU A 234 -9.83 -7.91 -8.77
C LEU A 234 -8.56 -7.63 -9.60
N THR A 235 -8.19 -6.36 -9.67
CA THR A 235 -7.02 -5.89 -10.42
C THR A 235 -6.03 -5.22 -9.48
N ASP A 236 -4.76 -5.64 -9.56
CA ASP A 236 -3.65 -4.89 -8.95
C ASP A 236 -3.30 -3.69 -9.85
N LEU A 237 -3.21 -2.51 -9.24
CA LEU A 237 -2.54 -1.33 -9.75
C LEU A 237 -1.23 -1.18 -8.97
N GLY A 238 -0.11 -0.99 -9.64
CA GLY A 238 1.17 -0.83 -8.98
C GLY A 238 2.15 0.02 -9.76
N VAL A 239 3.22 0.44 -9.08
CA VAL A 239 4.32 1.19 -9.68
C VAL A 239 5.62 0.45 -9.44
N LEU A 240 6.35 0.20 -10.52
CA LEU A 240 7.74 -0.25 -10.49
C LEU A 240 8.66 0.91 -10.83
N ALA A 241 9.85 0.92 -10.23
CA ALA A 241 10.89 1.88 -10.55
C ALA A 241 12.27 1.22 -10.63
N LYS A 242 13.18 1.86 -11.36
CA LYS A 242 14.62 1.60 -11.33
C LYS A 242 15.37 2.92 -11.47
N VAL A 243 16.58 3.01 -10.93
CA VAL A 243 17.46 4.19 -11.10
C VAL A 243 18.55 3.90 -12.09
N SER A 244 19.15 4.94 -12.66
CA SER A 244 20.19 4.82 -13.71
C SER A 244 21.49 4.21 -13.20
N ASN A 245 21.84 4.41 -11.92
CA ASN A 245 23.05 3.86 -11.31
C ASN A 245 22.92 3.75 -9.79
N GLY A 246 23.61 2.77 -9.18
CA GLY A 246 23.64 2.55 -7.74
C GLY A 246 22.24 2.36 -7.16
N THR A 247 21.91 3.11 -6.11
CA THR A 247 20.56 3.15 -5.49
C THR A 247 20.10 4.59 -5.34
N GLY A 248 18.79 4.83 -5.37
CA GLY A 248 18.18 6.15 -5.17
C GLY A 248 16.79 6.06 -4.52
N ALA A 249 16.36 7.15 -3.89
CA ALA A 249 15.04 7.21 -3.30
C ALA A 249 13.97 7.52 -4.35
N VAL A 250 12.89 6.76 -4.30
CA VAL A 250 11.70 6.97 -5.15
C VAL A 250 10.46 6.90 -4.27
N SER A 251 9.54 7.84 -4.42
CA SER A 251 8.21 7.73 -3.85
C SER A 251 7.12 8.08 -4.85
N VAL A 252 5.95 7.51 -4.64
CA VAL A 252 4.75 7.75 -5.43
C VAL A 252 3.57 7.98 -4.51
N ASP A 253 2.64 8.81 -4.94
CA ASP A 253 1.32 8.96 -4.31
C ASP A 253 0.27 8.80 -5.41
N LEU A 254 -0.62 7.83 -5.23
CA LEU A 254 -1.68 7.48 -6.16
C LEU A 254 -3.02 7.90 -5.55
N GLU A 255 -3.77 8.75 -6.23
CA GLU A 255 -5.15 9.06 -5.87
C GLU A 255 -6.08 8.16 -6.68
N VAL A 256 -6.68 7.19 -6.01
CA VAL A 256 -7.57 6.21 -6.64
C VAL A 256 -8.97 6.34 -6.05
N LEU A 257 -9.92 6.67 -6.90
CA LEU A 257 -11.33 6.66 -6.55
C LEU A 257 -11.87 5.24 -6.72
N MET A 258 -12.39 4.66 -5.64
CA MET A 258 -13.07 3.37 -5.64
C MET A 258 -14.57 3.61 -5.70
N LEU A 259 -15.22 3.00 -6.68
CA LEU A 259 -16.67 3.02 -6.87
C LEU A 259 -17.20 1.61 -6.77
N GLU A 260 -18.30 1.39 -6.04
CA GLU A 260 -19.00 0.12 -6.14
C GLU A 260 -19.51 -0.07 -7.57
N ALA A 261 -19.33 -1.27 -8.11
CA ALA A 261 -19.84 -1.60 -9.44
C ALA A 261 -21.38 -1.70 -9.39
N GLU A 262 -22.05 -1.10 -10.36
CA GLU A 262 -23.47 -1.34 -10.54
C GLU A 262 -23.71 -2.84 -10.80
N THR A 263 -24.58 -3.44 -10.02
CA THR A 263 -24.99 -4.85 -10.14
C THR A 263 -25.99 -5.06 -11.26
#